data_d16b1187393467707f72efc894c77014
#
_entry.id   d16b1187393467707f72efc894c77014
#
_cell.length_a   1.000
_cell.length_b   1.000
_cell.length_c   1.000
_cell.angle_alpha   90.00
_cell.angle_beta   90.00
_cell.angle_gamma   90.00
#
_symmetry.space_group_name_H-M   'P 1'
#
loop_
_entity.id
_entity.type
_entity.pdbx_description
1 polymer ?
#
loop_
_entity_poly.entity_id
_entity_poly.type
_entity_poly.pdbx_seq_one_letter_code
_entity_poly.pdbx_strand_id
1 'polypeptide(L)'
;MRLRQRAARALPLTPALTLLLLFLAGPIAYCVYIAFTDLQLTGQAHSSFVGFANFRRAFHDDAFLNAVRLTLVFTVLSSLVGQNTLGLALAALMKRASRPVRTLTGGIVITAWVLPEVVAGFLLYAFFRREGTLNAILHRLHLPGQNWLFTLPILAVSFANVWRGTAFSMLVYSAALDEIPSEITEAAEVDGAGGWRRMWHITLPMIRRSIGTNLMLNTLQTLSVFGLIWVMTRGGPGDRSQTLPLFMYEQAFQNSMIGYGTAVALLLLLVGSLFSVVYLRLLRTEV
;
A
#
# COMPACT_ATOMS: atom_id res chain seq x y z
N MET A 1 32.87 19.70 28.88
CA MET A 1 31.54 20.34 29.12
C MET A 1 30.48 19.99 28.09
N ARG A 2 30.73 20.00 26.78
CA ARG A 2 29.71 19.74 25.71
C ARG A 2 29.11 18.33 25.74
N LEU A 3 29.84 17.28 26.13
CA LEU A 3 29.32 15.90 26.23
C LEU A 3 28.35 15.71 27.41
N ARG A 4 28.62 16.28 28.57
CA ARG A 4 27.68 16.23 29.72
C ARG A 4 26.39 16.97 29.47
N GLN A 5 26.43 18.10 28.76
CA GLN A 5 25.19 18.84 28.39
C GLN A 5 24.36 18.10 27.33
N ARG A 6 25.01 17.36 26.40
CA ARG A 6 24.30 16.49 25.45
C ARG A 6 23.66 15.29 26.13
N ALA A 7 24.34 14.65 27.08
CA ALA A 7 23.81 13.55 27.88
C ALA A 7 22.62 14.00 28.75
N ALA A 8 22.71 15.15 29.41
CA ALA A 8 21.62 15.70 30.22
C ALA A 8 20.37 16.04 29.37
N ARG A 9 20.54 16.45 28.10
CA ARG A 9 19.44 16.70 27.15
C ARG A 9 18.83 15.41 26.59
N ALA A 10 19.57 14.30 26.58
CA ALA A 10 19.08 13.00 26.14
C ALA A 10 18.35 12.24 27.26
N LEU A 11 18.58 12.59 28.53
CA LEU A 11 18.00 11.89 29.69
C LEU A 11 16.45 11.77 29.62
N PRO A 12 15.67 12.83 29.25
CA PRO A 12 14.23 12.72 29.11
C PRO A 12 13.79 11.80 27.97
N LEU A 13 14.65 11.57 26.96
CA LEU A 13 14.37 10.68 25.82
C LEU A 13 14.72 9.21 26.13
N THR A 14 15.45 8.94 27.22
CA THR A 14 15.91 7.60 27.58
C THR A 14 14.77 6.58 27.66
N PRO A 15 13.62 6.84 28.33
CA PRO A 15 12.53 5.87 28.39
C PRO A 15 11.96 5.53 27.01
N ALA A 16 11.77 6.54 26.15
CA ALA A 16 11.27 6.34 24.81
C ALA A 16 12.27 5.55 23.93
N LEU A 17 13.56 5.89 24.01
CA LEU A 17 14.62 5.17 23.30
C LEU A 17 14.75 3.73 23.78
N THR A 18 14.63 3.47 25.10
CA THR A 18 14.66 2.13 25.65
C THR A 18 13.49 1.29 25.14
N LEU A 19 12.28 1.85 25.10
CA LEU A 19 11.11 1.17 24.56
C LEU A 19 11.29 0.89 23.06
N LEU A 20 11.78 1.83 22.28
CA LEU A 20 12.06 1.64 20.86
C LEU A 20 13.13 0.56 20.61
N LEU A 21 14.19 0.55 21.40
CA LEU A 21 15.24 -0.48 21.30
C LEU A 21 14.68 -1.86 21.65
N LEU A 22 13.91 -1.97 22.73
CA LEU A 22 13.41 -3.26 23.22
C LEU A 22 12.31 -3.82 22.30
N PHE A 23 11.32 -2.99 21.93
CA PHE A 23 10.13 -3.45 21.23
C PHE A 23 10.18 -3.31 19.72
N LEU A 24 11.10 -2.54 19.17
CA LEU A 24 11.26 -2.37 17.72
C LEU A 24 12.59 -2.95 17.24
N ALA A 25 13.72 -2.46 17.73
CA ALA A 25 15.02 -2.88 17.24
C ALA A 25 15.36 -4.32 17.61
N GLY A 26 14.99 -4.78 18.81
CA GLY A 26 15.20 -6.16 19.26
C GLY A 26 14.52 -7.19 18.35
N PRO A 27 13.19 -7.14 18.15
CA PRO A 27 12.48 -8.03 17.23
C PRO A 27 13.00 -7.96 15.79
N ILE A 28 13.34 -6.78 15.27
CA ILE A 28 13.92 -6.64 13.93
C ILE A 28 15.27 -7.36 13.85
N ALA A 29 16.17 -7.16 14.83
CA ALA A 29 17.47 -7.84 14.87
C ALA A 29 17.29 -9.36 14.96
N TYR A 30 16.31 -9.84 15.72
CA TYR A 30 15.98 -11.26 15.80
C TYR A 30 15.42 -11.80 14.48
N CYS A 31 14.55 -11.08 13.79
CA CYS A 31 14.09 -11.44 12.44
C CYS A 31 15.26 -11.50 11.45
N VAL A 32 16.20 -10.53 11.51
CA VAL A 32 17.40 -10.58 10.69
C VAL A 32 18.19 -11.86 10.98
N TYR A 33 18.42 -12.21 12.24
CA TYR A 33 19.11 -13.46 12.60
C TYR A 33 18.39 -14.71 12.06
N ILE A 34 17.07 -14.81 12.28
CA ILE A 34 16.27 -15.97 11.83
C ILE A 34 16.33 -16.15 10.32
N ALA A 35 16.36 -15.07 9.53
CA ALA A 35 16.45 -15.15 8.07
C ALA A 35 17.69 -15.90 7.56
N PHE A 36 18.75 -15.97 8.36
CA PHE A 36 19.98 -16.71 8.07
C PHE A 36 20.01 -18.12 8.68
N THR A 37 18.88 -18.60 9.21
CA THR A 37 18.74 -19.93 9.81
C THR A 37 17.74 -20.79 9.04
N ASP A 38 17.78 -22.09 9.26
CA ASP A 38 16.82 -23.08 8.76
C ASP A 38 15.67 -23.33 9.74
N LEU A 39 15.35 -22.37 10.61
CA LEU A 39 14.33 -22.48 11.65
C LEU A 39 13.00 -22.93 11.06
N GLN A 40 12.43 -24.01 11.63
CA GLN A 40 11.11 -24.54 11.30
C GLN A 40 10.20 -24.52 12.52
N LEU A 41 8.87 -24.41 12.28
CA LEU A 41 7.85 -24.41 13.33
C LEU A 41 7.55 -25.82 13.83
N THR A 42 7.77 -26.84 12.99
CA THR A 42 7.44 -28.24 13.28
C THR A 42 8.71 -29.10 13.25
N GLY A 43 8.76 -30.09 14.12
CA GLY A 43 9.90 -31.00 14.25
C GLY A 43 10.77 -30.72 15.49
N GLN A 44 11.96 -31.30 15.55
CA GLN A 44 12.94 -30.94 16.58
C GLN A 44 13.39 -29.51 16.31
N ALA A 45 13.29 -28.64 17.31
CA ALA A 45 13.66 -27.22 17.23
C ALA A 45 15.18 -27.03 17.08
N HIS A 46 15.76 -27.62 16.04
CA HIS A 46 17.13 -27.35 15.63
C HIS A 46 17.11 -26.20 14.62
N SER A 47 17.65 -25.06 15.01
CA SER A 47 17.94 -23.99 14.07
C SER A 47 19.44 -23.98 13.84
N SER A 48 19.86 -24.30 12.64
CA SER A 48 21.24 -24.18 12.22
C SER A 48 21.41 -22.88 11.41
N PHE A 49 22.60 -22.28 11.52
CA PHE A 49 22.95 -21.13 10.71
C PHE A 49 23.30 -21.57 9.28
N VAL A 50 22.48 -21.16 8.32
CA VAL A 50 22.63 -21.54 6.89
C VAL A 50 23.15 -20.40 6.01
N GLY A 51 23.51 -19.27 6.61
CA GLY A 51 23.99 -18.11 5.87
C GLY A 51 22.97 -17.60 4.84
N PHE A 52 23.40 -17.38 3.62
CA PHE A 52 22.57 -16.86 2.53
C PHE A 52 21.74 -17.91 1.79
N ALA A 53 21.62 -19.14 2.27
CA ALA A 53 20.90 -20.22 1.57
C ALA A 53 19.42 -19.87 1.31
N ASN A 54 18.72 -19.27 2.29
CA ASN A 54 17.32 -18.85 2.13
C ASN A 54 17.16 -17.79 1.04
N PHE A 55 18.06 -16.82 0.97
CA PHE A 55 18.04 -15.77 -0.06
C PHE A 55 18.34 -16.36 -1.44
N ARG A 56 19.34 -17.27 -1.54
CA ARG A 56 19.63 -17.96 -2.79
C ARG A 56 18.43 -18.79 -3.26
N ARG A 57 17.78 -19.50 -2.35
CA ARG A 57 16.54 -20.25 -2.62
C ARG A 57 15.47 -19.32 -3.20
N ALA A 58 15.22 -18.17 -2.58
CA ALA A 58 14.20 -17.23 -3.04
C ALA A 58 14.40 -16.83 -4.51
N PHE A 59 15.63 -16.48 -4.91
CA PHE A 59 15.92 -16.07 -6.29
C PHE A 59 15.88 -17.23 -7.32
N HIS A 60 15.77 -18.48 -6.89
CA HIS A 60 15.60 -19.66 -7.76
C HIS A 60 14.20 -20.29 -7.62
N ASP A 61 13.33 -19.70 -6.83
CA ASP A 61 11.96 -20.17 -6.60
C ASP A 61 11.00 -19.40 -7.52
N ASP A 62 10.43 -20.10 -8.50
CA ASP A 62 9.49 -19.51 -9.46
C ASP A 62 8.26 -18.90 -8.78
N ALA A 63 7.80 -19.50 -7.66
CA ALA A 63 6.68 -18.97 -6.91
C ALA A 63 7.03 -17.62 -6.23
N PHE A 64 8.25 -17.50 -5.70
CA PHE A 64 8.75 -16.22 -5.19
C PHE A 64 8.83 -15.16 -6.29
N LEU A 65 9.40 -15.50 -7.45
CA LEU A 65 9.51 -14.55 -8.59
C LEU A 65 8.13 -14.12 -9.09
N ASN A 66 7.18 -15.04 -9.15
CA ASN A 66 5.78 -14.72 -9.45
C ASN A 66 5.17 -13.79 -8.40
N ALA A 67 5.39 -14.04 -7.10
CA ALA A 67 4.91 -13.19 -6.02
C ALA A 67 5.51 -11.77 -6.08
N VAL A 68 6.79 -11.64 -6.43
CA VAL A 68 7.43 -10.32 -6.70
C VAL A 68 6.72 -9.60 -7.83
N ARG A 69 6.54 -10.27 -8.98
CA ARG A 69 5.84 -9.71 -10.15
C ARG A 69 4.43 -9.25 -9.79
N LEU A 70 3.66 -10.09 -9.10
CA LEU A 70 2.29 -9.76 -8.72
C LEU A 70 2.23 -8.64 -7.69
N THR A 71 3.20 -8.55 -6.78
CA THR A 71 3.31 -7.41 -5.85
C THR A 71 3.55 -6.10 -6.61
N LEU A 72 4.42 -6.10 -7.61
CA LEU A 72 4.66 -4.93 -8.44
C LEU A 72 3.42 -4.55 -9.25
N VAL A 73 2.76 -5.52 -9.90
CA VAL A 73 1.50 -5.28 -10.64
C VAL A 73 0.42 -4.73 -9.72
N PHE A 74 0.22 -5.34 -8.56
CA PHE A 74 -0.73 -4.90 -7.55
C PHE A 74 -0.45 -3.47 -7.07
N THR A 75 0.81 -3.16 -6.79
CA THR A 75 1.24 -1.82 -6.34
C THR A 75 1.03 -0.77 -7.42
N VAL A 76 1.42 -1.07 -8.67
CA VAL A 76 1.23 -0.14 -9.79
C VAL A 76 -0.25 0.11 -10.03
N LEU A 77 -1.06 -0.93 -10.17
CA LEU A 77 -2.49 -0.80 -10.49
C LEU A 77 -3.26 -0.14 -9.36
N SER A 78 -3.02 -0.54 -8.12
CA SER A 78 -3.83 -0.01 -7.01
C SER A 78 -3.29 1.29 -6.44
N SER A 79 -2.01 1.35 -6.05
CA SER A 79 -1.43 2.54 -5.40
C SER A 79 -1.08 3.63 -6.41
N LEU A 80 -0.17 3.34 -7.36
CA LEU A 80 0.38 4.37 -8.24
C LEU A 80 -0.68 4.94 -9.18
N VAL A 81 -1.52 4.09 -9.75
CA VAL A 81 -2.55 4.52 -10.71
C VAL A 81 -3.89 4.74 -10.00
N GLY A 82 -4.50 3.70 -9.46
CA GLY A 82 -5.88 3.73 -9.01
C GLY A 82 -6.16 4.73 -7.90
N GLN A 83 -5.51 4.55 -6.74
CA GLN A 83 -5.75 5.40 -5.57
C GLN A 83 -5.36 6.87 -5.82
N ASN A 84 -4.26 7.10 -6.53
CA ASN A 84 -3.80 8.46 -6.80
C ASN A 84 -4.70 9.19 -7.80
N THR A 85 -5.07 8.55 -8.91
CA THR A 85 -5.92 9.19 -9.91
C THR A 85 -7.34 9.43 -9.41
N LEU A 86 -7.95 8.43 -8.76
CA LEU A 86 -9.29 8.58 -8.20
C LEU A 86 -9.31 9.53 -7.00
N GLY A 87 -8.29 9.50 -6.14
CA GLY A 87 -8.16 10.42 -5.02
C GLY A 87 -8.06 11.88 -5.48
N LEU A 88 -7.22 12.14 -6.49
CA LEU A 88 -7.09 13.47 -7.07
C LEU A 88 -8.38 13.92 -7.77
N ALA A 89 -9.00 13.03 -8.55
CA ALA A 89 -10.26 13.33 -9.21
C ALA A 89 -11.37 13.67 -8.22
N LEU A 90 -11.52 12.87 -7.16
CA LEU A 90 -12.48 13.14 -6.10
C LEU A 90 -12.18 14.45 -5.37
N ALA A 91 -10.94 14.72 -5.00
CA ALA A 91 -10.55 15.98 -4.35
C ALA A 91 -10.88 17.18 -5.23
N ALA A 92 -10.56 17.14 -6.53
CA ALA A 92 -10.85 18.22 -7.48
C ALA A 92 -12.36 18.41 -7.70
N LEU A 93 -13.14 17.33 -7.77
CA LEU A 93 -14.61 17.41 -7.88
C LEU A 93 -15.25 17.97 -6.61
N MET A 94 -14.76 17.53 -5.44
CA MET A 94 -15.30 17.99 -4.16
C MET A 94 -14.99 19.46 -3.88
N LYS A 95 -13.89 20.01 -4.40
CA LYS A 95 -13.58 21.45 -4.31
C LYS A 95 -14.68 22.31 -4.98
N ARG A 96 -15.35 21.77 -6.01
CA ARG A 96 -16.42 22.44 -6.75
C ARG A 96 -17.84 22.07 -6.29
N ALA A 97 -17.96 21.03 -5.47
CA ALA A 97 -19.25 20.50 -5.04
C ALA A 97 -19.90 21.38 -3.97
N SER A 98 -21.25 21.36 -3.92
CA SER A 98 -22.01 21.97 -2.83
C SER A 98 -21.70 21.29 -1.48
N ARG A 99 -21.86 22.01 -0.38
CA ARG A 99 -21.57 21.51 0.97
C ARG A 99 -22.21 20.14 1.27
N PRO A 100 -23.53 19.90 1.00
CA PRO A 100 -24.14 18.61 1.31
C PRO A 100 -23.55 17.47 0.48
N VAL A 101 -23.26 17.68 -0.81
CA VAL A 101 -22.62 16.69 -1.67
C VAL A 101 -21.21 16.36 -1.18
N ARG A 102 -20.43 17.38 -0.82
CA ARG A 102 -19.08 17.24 -0.26
C ARG A 102 -19.10 16.41 1.04
N THR A 103 -20.03 16.72 1.96
CA THR A 103 -20.13 16.03 3.24
C THR A 103 -20.56 14.56 3.05
N LEU A 104 -21.58 14.31 2.21
CA LEU A 104 -22.07 12.94 1.96
C LEU A 104 -21.01 12.09 1.26
N THR A 105 -20.45 12.58 0.14
CA THR A 105 -19.43 11.84 -0.62
C THR A 105 -18.18 11.61 0.23
N GLY A 106 -17.71 12.64 0.94
CA GLY A 106 -16.56 12.52 1.83
C GLY A 106 -16.80 11.50 2.93
N GLY A 107 -17.98 11.52 3.55
CA GLY A 107 -18.37 10.54 4.57
C GLY A 107 -18.34 9.10 4.04
N ILE A 108 -18.93 8.84 2.86
CA ILE A 108 -18.95 7.51 2.24
C ILE A 108 -17.52 7.02 1.93
N VAL A 109 -16.69 7.88 1.33
CA VAL A 109 -15.33 7.52 0.93
C VAL A 109 -14.45 7.27 2.16
N ILE A 110 -14.55 8.12 3.20
CA ILE A 110 -13.80 7.93 4.46
C ILE A 110 -14.26 6.66 5.18
N THR A 111 -15.55 6.34 5.16
CA THR A 111 -16.06 5.11 5.78
C THR A 111 -15.40 3.87 5.17
N ALA A 112 -15.22 3.83 3.85
CA ALA A 112 -14.53 2.73 3.18
C ALA A 112 -13.07 2.54 3.68
N TRP A 113 -12.38 3.63 3.99
CA TRP A 113 -11.00 3.59 4.48
C TRP A 113 -10.89 3.18 5.96
N VAL A 114 -11.85 3.60 6.78
CA VAL A 114 -11.88 3.26 8.22
C VAL A 114 -12.23 1.80 8.44
N LEU A 115 -12.91 1.13 7.51
CA LEU A 115 -13.23 -0.29 7.64
C LEU A 115 -11.96 -1.13 7.84
N PRO A 116 -11.99 -2.08 8.81
CA PRO A 116 -10.92 -3.07 8.93
C PRO A 116 -10.68 -3.80 7.60
N GLU A 117 -9.44 -4.05 7.27
CA GLU A 117 -9.03 -4.65 5.99
C GLU A 117 -9.76 -5.98 5.70
N VAL A 118 -9.90 -6.81 6.73
CA VAL A 118 -10.61 -8.10 6.63
C VAL A 118 -12.09 -7.90 6.32
N VAL A 119 -12.75 -6.91 6.92
CA VAL A 119 -14.16 -6.60 6.67
C VAL A 119 -14.37 -6.10 5.24
N ALA A 120 -13.50 -5.19 4.78
CA ALA A 120 -13.49 -4.74 3.39
C ALA A 120 -13.28 -5.91 2.42
N GLY A 121 -12.40 -6.85 2.77
CA GLY A 121 -12.16 -8.08 2.01
C GLY A 121 -13.43 -8.93 1.87
N PHE A 122 -14.18 -9.17 2.94
CA PHE A 122 -15.44 -9.92 2.88
C PHE A 122 -16.51 -9.21 2.06
N LEU A 123 -16.65 -7.90 2.20
CA LEU A 123 -17.59 -7.11 1.40
C LEU A 123 -17.30 -7.23 -0.09
N LEU A 124 -16.03 -7.09 -0.47
CA LEU A 124 -15.63 -7.14 -1.87
C LEU A 124 -15.54 -8.56 -2.40
N TYR A 125 -15.27 -9.57 -1.57
CA TYR A 125 -15.49 -10.96 -1.93
C TYR A 125 -16.96 -11.21 -2.30
N ALA A 126 -17.91 -10.78 -1.47
CA ALA A 126 -19.34 -10.91 -1.75
C ALA A 126 -19.77 -10.14 -3.02
N PHE A 127 -19.12 -9.00 -3.31
CA PHE A 127 -19.37 -8.21 -4.52
C PHE A 127 -18.88 -8.92 -5.79
N PHE A 128 -17.66 -9.51 -5.77
CA PHE A 128 -17.00 -10.09 -6.95
C PHE A 128 -17.27 -11.59 -7.16
N ARG A 129 -17.85 -12.30 -6.19
CA ARG A 129 -18.14 -13.74 -6.36
C ARG A 129 -19.09 -13.98 -7.54
N ARG A 130 -19.14 -15.21 -8.05
CA ARG A 130 -19.95 -15.58 -9.22
C ARG A 130 -21.42 -15.18 -9.09
N GLU A 131 -22.02 -15.35 -7.91
CA GLU A 131 -23.41 -14.96 -7.59
C GLU A 131 -23.45 -13.62 -6.82
N GLY A 132 -22.43 -12.78 -7.01
CA GLY A 132 -22.29 -11.52 -6.29
C GLY A 132 -22.98 -10.34 -6.96
N THR A 133 -22.95 -9.22 -6.25
CA THR A 133 -23.65 -7.99 -6.65
C THR A 133 -23.21 -7.49 -8.02
N LEU A 134 -21.93 -7.58 -8.37
CA LEU A 134 -21.44 -7.13 -9.67
C LEU A 134 -22.09 -7.90 -10.82
N ASN A 135 -22.13 -9.23 -10.71
CA ASN A 135 -22.78 -10.06 -11.74
C ASN A 135 -24.29 -9.85 -11.77
N ALA A 136 -24.95 -9.62 -10.63
CA ALA A 136 -26.36 -9.27 -10.60
C ALA A 136 -26.65 -7.95 -11.35
N ILE A 137 -25.79 -6.95 -11.22
CA ILE A 137 -25.88 -5.69 -11.98
C ILE A 137 -25.65 -5.94 -13.47
N LEU A 138 -24.60 -6.70 -13.83
CA LEU A 138 -24.29 -7.02 -15.22
C LEU A 138 -25.47 -7.76 -15.91
N HIS A 139 -26.05 -8.75 -15.24
CA HIS A 139 -27.21 -9.47 -15.77
C HIS A 139 -28.45 -8.57 -16.01
N ARG A 140 -28.68 -7.60 -15.10
CA ARG A 140 -29.74 -6.60 -15.33
C ARG A 140 -29.49 -5.71 -16.53
N LEU A 141 -28.20 -5.48 -16.86
CA LEU A 141 -27.78 -4.73 -18.05
C LEU A 141 -27.63 -5.63 -19.29
N HIS A 142 -28.05 -6.90 -19.22
CA HIS A 142 -27.91 -7.91 -20.28
C HIS A 142 -26.44 -8.17 -20.68
N LEU A 143 -25.50 -7.93 -19.78
CA LEU A 143 -24.09 -8.22 -19.96
C LEU A 143 -23.72 -9.57 -19.35
N PRO A 144 -22.77 -10.32 -19.94
CA PRO A 144 -22.34 -11.60 -19.40
C PRO A 144 -21.61 -11.40 -18.05
N GLY A 145 -22.04 -12.17 -17.04
CA GLY A 145 -21.30 -12.30 -15.79
C GLY A 145 -20.12 -13.24 -15.93
N GLN A 146 -19.15 -13.10 -15.04
CA GLN A 146 -18.00 -14.00 -15.00
C GLN A 146 -17.52 -14.26 -13.57
N ASN A 147 -16.63 -15.22 -13.41
CA ASN A 147 -16.01 -15.51 -12.10
C ASN A 147 -14.78 -14.62 -11.92
N TRP A 148 -14.99 -13.37 -11.48
CA TRP A 148 -13.94 -12.34 -11.34
C TRP A 148 -12.75 -12.77 -10.48
N LEU A 149 -13.02 -13.43 -9.35
CA LEU A 149 -12.00 -13.90 -8.41
C LEU A 149 -11.19 -15.08 -8.96
N PHE A 150 -11.69 -15.76 -10.00
CA PHE A 150 -11.02 -16.86 -10.67
C PHE A 150 -10.32 -16.43 -11.96
N THR A 151 -11.02 -15.65 -12.79
CA THR A 151 -10.48 -15.23 -14.12
C THR A 151 -9.49 -14.09 -14.03
N LEU A 152 -9.75 -13.12 -13.16
CA LEU A 152 -8.97 -11.87 -13.01
C LEU A 152 -8.66 -11.55 -11.54
N PRO A 153 -8.09 -12.51 -10.76
CA PRO A 153 -7.96 -12.34 -9.31
C PRO A 153 -7.13 -11.12 -8.93
N ILE A 154 -6.00 -10.88 -9.59
CA ILE A 154 -5.14 -9.73 -9.27
C ILE A 154 -5.83 -8.39 -9.56
N LEU A 155 -6.67 -8.30 -10.60
CA LEU A 155 -7.43 -7.09 -10.89
C LEU A 155 -8.54 -6.87 -9.87
N ALA A 156 -9.23 -7.93 -9.44
CA ALA A 156 -10.28 -7.86 -8.42
C ALA A 156 -9.73 -7.36 -7.07
N VAL A 157 -8.58 -7.91 -6.62
CA VAL A 157 -7.96 -7.46 -5.37
C VAL A 157 -7.35 -6.05 -5.51
N SER A 158 -6.82 -5.70 -6.70
CA SER A 158 -6.34 -4.34 -6.97
C SER A 158 -7.45 -3.32 -6.90
N PHE A 159 -8.60 -3.61 -7.51
CA PHE A 159 -9.80 -2.76 -7.40
C PHE A 159 -10.25 -2.60 -5.95
N ALA A 160 -10.25 -3.69 -5.19
CA ALA A 160 -10.61 -3.67 -3.77
C ALA A 160 -9.68 -2.73 -2.96
N ASN A 161 -8.37 -2.80 -3.22
CA ASN A 161 -7.40 -1.92 -2.58
C ASN A 161 -7.55 -0.46 -3.04
N VAL A 162 -7.88 -0.23 -4.32
CA VAL A 162 -8.21 1.11 -4.83
C VAL A 162 -9.44 1.67 -4.10
N TRP A 163 -10.53 0.92 -4.06
CA TRP A 163 -11.77 1.33 -3.41
C TRP A 163 -11.53 1.75 -1.95
N ARG A 164 -10.75 0.95 -1.20
CA ARG A 164 -10.44 1.23 0.20
C ARG A 164 -9.46 2.40 0.37
N GLY A 165 -8.38 2.43 -0.41
CA GLY A 165 -7.26 3.37 -0.22
C GLY A 165 -7.47 4.76 -0.84
N THR A 166 -8.45 4.93 -1.73
CA THR A 166 -8.71 6.20 -2.42
C THR A 166 -9.00 7.36 -1.47
N ALA A 167 -9.62 7.09 -0.30
CA ALA A 167 -9.95 8.12 0.67
C ALA A 167 -8.71 8.84 1.23
N PHE A 168 -7.65 8.10 1.50
CA PHE A 168 -6.39 8.70 1.98
C PHE A 168 -5.83 9.68 0.95
N SER A 169 -5.74 9.27 -0.33
CA SER A 169 -5.30 10.12 -1.42
C SER A 169 -6.22 11.35 -1.59
N MET A 170 -7.53 11.17 -1.51
CA MET A 170 -8.51 12.26 -1.58
C MET A 170 -8.27 13.30 -0.47
N LEU A 171 -8.04 12.86 0.77
CA LEU A 171 -7.78 13.77 1.90
C LEU A 171 -6.48 14.57 1.71
N VAL A 172 -5.39 13.88 1.33
CA VAL A 172 -4.09 14.53 1.08
C VAL A 172 -4.21 15.55 -0.06
N TYR A 173 -4.87 15.18 -1.15
CA TYR A 173 -5.03 16.11 -2.29
C TYR A 173 -6.02 17.22 -2.00
N SER A 174 -7.07 16.99 -1.22
CA SER A 174 -7.97 18.06 -0.80
C SER A 174 -7.22 19.12 -0.01
N ALA A 175 -6.41 18.71 0.97
CA ALA A 175 -5.59 19.65 1.73
C ALA A 175 -4.61 20.41 0.83
N ALA A 176 -3.90 19.70 -0.06
CA ALA A 176 -2.96 20.34 -0.98
C ALA A 176 -3.64 21.32 -1.98
N LEU A 177 -4.84 20.99 -2.46
CA LEU A 177 -5.60 21.87 -3.34
C LEU A 177 -6.12 23.10 -2.61
N ASP A 178 -6.44 22.98 -1.32
CA ASP A 178 -6.92 24.10 -0.50
C ASP A 178 -5.79 25.08 -0.12
N GLU A 179 -4.52 24.65 -0.18
CA GLU A 179 -3.34 25.51 0.00
C GLU A 179 -3.04 26.42 -1.21
N ILE A 180 -3.65 26.17 -2.38
CA ILE A 180 -3.44 26.99 -3.58
C ILE A 180 -4.23 28.29 -3.42
N PRO A 181 -3.56 29.48 -3.43
CA PRO A 181 -4.21 30.78 -3.37
C PRO A 181 -5.23 30.97 -4.50
N SER A 182 -6.41 31.52 -4.17
CA SER A 182 -7.48 31.73 -5.16
C SER A 182 -7.07 32.70 -6.27
N GLU A 183 -6.21 33.67 -5.95
CA GLU A 183 -5.71 34.72 -6.85
C GLU A 183 -4.97 34.07 -8.07
N ILE A 184 -4.24 32.98 -7.86
CA ILE A 184 -3.55 32.27 -8.96
C ILE A 184 -4.57 31.65 -9.92
N THR A 185 -5.64 31.09 -9.36
CA THR A 185 -6.70 30.45 -10.15
C THR A 185 -7.52 31.47 -10.91
N GLU A 186 -7.81 32.58 -10.27
CA GLU A 186 -8.55 33.72 -10.84
C GLU A 186 -7.76 34.42 -11.95
N ALA A 187 -6.46 34.69 -11.72
CA ALA A 187 -5.58 35.26 -12.74
C ALA A 187 -5.52 34.35 -14.00
N ALA A 188 -5.41 33.04 -13.82
CA ALA A 188 -5.41 32.11 -14.93
C ALA A 188 -6.77 32.04 -15.67
N GLU A 189 -7.88 32.32 -14.98
CA GLU A 189 -9.21 32.46 -15.62
C GLU A 189 -9.29 33.72 -16.47
N VAL A 190 -8.76 34.83 -15.98
CA VAL A 190 -8.69 36.10 -16.73
C VAL A 190 -7.82 35.94 -17.99
N ASP A 191 -6.72 35.14 -17.90
CA ASP A 191 -5.85 34.80 -19.04
C ASP A 191 -6.49 33.79 -20.02
N GLY A 192 -7.74 33.38 -19.80
CA GLY A 192 -8.47 32.45 -20.66
C GLY A 192 -8.05 30.99 -20.53
N ALA A 193 -7.36 30.60 -19.46
CA ALA A 193 -6.98 29.23 -19.22
C ALA A 193 -8.19 28.36 -18.81
N GLY A 194 -8.65 27.47 -19.67
CA GLY A 194 -9.69 26.48 -19.37
C GLY A 194 -9.28 25.53 -18.23
N GLY A 195 -10.27 24.89 -17.59
CA GLY A 195 -10.05 24.05 -16.39
C GLY A 195 -9.02 22.94 -16.58
N TRP A 196 -8.97 22.29 -17.75
CA TRP A 196 -7.98 21.27 -18.08
C TRP A 196 -6.56 21.86 -18.16
N ARG A 197 -6.39 23.00 -18.83
CA ARG A 197 -5.10 23.70 -18.95
C ARG A 197 -4.59 24.14 -17.56
N ARG A 198 -5.49 24.66 -16.71
CA ARG A 198 -5.15 25.01 -15.32
C ARG A 198 -4.72 23.78 -14.51
N MET A 199 -5.43 22.67 -14.65
CA MET A 199 -5.07 21.42 -13.93
C MET A 199 -3.64 21.00 -14.23
N TRP A 200 -3.26 20.93 -15.52
CA TRP A 200 -1.96 20.40 -15.93
C TRP A 200 -0.79 21.38 -15.78
N HIS A 201 -1.03 22.68 -15.98
CA HIS A 201 0.06 23.66 -16.02
C HIS A 201 0.19 24.49 -14.73
N ILE A 202 -0.81 24.47 -13.87
CA ILE A 202 -0.81 25.27 -12.63
C ILE A 202 -1.02 24.34 -11.43
N THR A 203 -2.17 23.65 -11.36
CA THR A 203 -2.56 22.91 -10.16
C THR A 203 -1.61 21.74 -9.87
N LEU A 204 -1.37 20.84 -10.83
CA LEU A 204 -0.48 19.68 -10.62
C LEU A 204 0.97 20.07 -10.31
N PRO A 205 1.59 21.05 -11.01
CA PRO A 205 2.91 21.54 -10.63
C PRO A 205 2.98 22.11 -9.22
N MET A 206 1.94 22.85 -8.77
CA MET A 206 1.91 23.42 -7.44
C MET A 206 1.80 22.38 -6.32
N ILE A 207 1.04 21.31 -6.53
CA ILE A 207 0.86 20.24 -5.54
C ILE A 207 1.82 19.05 -5.75
N ARG A 208 2.82 19.15 -6.62
CA ARG A 208 3.73 18.02 -6.96
C ARG A 208 4.39 17.37 -5.75
N ARG A 209 4.76 18.17 -4.73
CA ARG A 209 5.34 17.67 -3.49
C ARG A 209 4.35 16.79 -2.72
N SER A 210 3.10 17.21 -2.65
CA SER A 210 2.03 16.42 -2.01
C SER A 210 1.73 15.16 -2.80
N ILE A 211 1.79 15.20 -4.15
CA ILE A 211 1.68 14.01 -5.01
C ILE A 211 2.79 13.02 -4.68
N GLY A 212 4.04 13.45 -4.64
CA GLY A 212 5.18 12.59 -4.33
C GLY A 212 5.09 11.95 -2.93
N THR A 213 4.70 12.74 -1.92
CA THR A 213 4.48 12.25 -0.55
C THR A 213 3.35 11.23 -0.49
N ASN A 214 2.22 11.49 -1.17
CA ASN A 214 1.09 10.57 -1.22
C ASN A 214 1.44 9.26 -1.95
N LEU A 215 2.16 9.34 -3.07
CA LEU A 215 2.67 8.17 -3.79
C LEU A 215 3.56 7.31 -2.90
N MET A 216 4.49 7.92 -2.16
CA MET A 216 5.36 7.19 -1.23
C MET A 216 4.55 6.47 -0.15
N LEU A 217 3.66 7.17 0.53
CA LEU A 217 2.88 6.60 1.64
C LEU A 217 1.95 5.48 1.15
N ASN A 218 1.24 5.69 0.04
CA ASN A 218 0.36 4.68 -0.54
C ASN A 218 1.14 3.45 -1.03
N THR A 219 2.32 3.64 -1.61
CA THR A 219 3.18 2.52 -2.04
C THR A 219 3.57 1.66 -0.85
N LEU A 220 4.05 2.28 0.24
CA LEU A 220 4.44 1.55 1.44
C LEU A 220 3.27 0.82 2.10
N GLN A 221 2.11 1.47 2.19
CA GLN A 221 0.89 0.82 2.70
C GLN A 221 0.46 -0.36 1.82
N THR A 222 0.51 -0.21 0.50
CA THR A 222 0.11 -1.24 -0.45
C THR A 222 1.04 -2.44 -0.45
N LEU A 223 2.35 -2.24 -0.28
CA LEU A 223 3.33 -3.33 -0.14
C LEU A 223 3.08 -4.22 1.08
N SER A 224 2.37 -3.73 2.10
CA SER A 224 2.06 -4.49 3.31
C SER A 224 0.64 -5.10 3.32
N VAL A 225 -0.14 -4.92 2.25
CA VAL A 225 -1.51 -5.47 2.16
C VAL A 225 -1.48 -6.99 2.14
N PHE A 226 -2.09 -7.59 3.16
CA PHE A 226 -2.21 -9.04 3.34
C PHE A 226 -3.66 -9.48 3.52
N GLY A 227 -4.37 -8.93 4.51
CA GLY A 227 -5.68 -9.41 4.95
C GLY A 227 -6.75 -9.32 3.86
N LEU A 228 -6.71 -8.27 3.05
CA LEU A 228 -7.62 -8.07 1.92
C LEU A 228 -7.49 -9.21 0.90
N ILE A 229 -6.26 -9.51 0.46
CA ILE A 229 -5.98 -10.53 -0.55
C ILE A 229 -6.26 -11.92 0.03
N TRP A 230 -5.86 -12.15 1.28
CA TRP A 230 -6.13 -13.41 1.99
C TRP A 230 -7.62 -13.75 2.03
N VAL A 231 -8.46 -12.80 2.40
CA VAL A 231 -9.91 -13.00 2.50
C VAL A 231 -10.55 -13.19 1.12
N MET A 232 -10.12 -12.41 0.11
CA MET A 232 -10.75 -12.44 -1.21
C MET A 232 -10.37 -13.65 -2.04
N THR A 233 -9.10 -14.04 -2.06
CA THR A 233 -8.58 -15.04 -3.03
C THR A 233 -7.65 -16.07 -2.41
N ARG A 234 -7.11 -15.83 -1.22
CA ARG A 234 -6.03 -16.63 -0.62
C ARG A 234 -4.82 -16.82 -1.55
N GLY A 235 -4.55 -15.84 -2.42
CA GLY A 235 -3.48 -15.93 -3.42
C GLY A 235 -3.86 -16.64 -4.73
N GLY A 236 -4.96 -17.42 -4.73
CA GLY A 236 -5.39 -18.24 -5.87
C GLY A 236 -6.21 -17.52 -6.94
N PRO A 237 -6.65 -18.28 -7.96
CA PRO A 237 -6.29 -19.67 -8.22
C PRO A 237 -4.86 -19.81 -8.78
N GLY A 238 -4.13 -20.86 -8.36
CA GLY A 238 -2.79 -21.16 -8.89
C GLY A 238 -1.83 -19.98 -8.74
N ASP A 239 -1.77 -19.37 -7.57
CA ASP A 239 -0.88 -18.26 -7.19
C ASP A 239 -1.02 -16.97 -8.04
N ARG A 240 -2.17 -16.83 -8.77
CA ARG A 240 -2.41 -15.70 -9.69
C ARG A 240 -2.71 -14.36 -9.00
N SER A 241 -2.86 -14.35 -7.70
CA SER A 241 -2.96 -13.15 -6.85
C SER A 241 -2.09 -13.22 -5.59
N GLN A 242 -1.12 -14.14 -5.57
CA GLN A 242 -0.20 -14.32 -4.45
C GLN A 242 0.86 -13.21 -4.46
N THR A 243 0.70 -12.21 -3.61
CA THR A 243 1.70 -11.16 -3.39
C THR A 243 2.77 -11.61 -2.39
N LEU A 244 3.87 -10.89 -2.29
CA LEU A 244 4.98 -11.22 -1.37
C LEU A 244 4.54 -11.36 0.10
N PRO A 245 3.70 -10.48 0.69
CA PRO A 245 3.20 -10.70 2.05
C PRO A 245 2.46 -12.02 2.21
N LEU A 246 1.71 -12.43 1.20
CA LEU A 246 0.96 -13.66 1.22
C LEU A 246 1.88 -14.88 1.07
N PHE A 247 2.81 -14.84 0.13
CA PHE A 247 3.84 -15.86 -0.05
C PHE A 247 4.69 -16.04 1.21
N MET A 248 5.15 -14.95 1.82
CA MET A 248 5.87 -14.96 3.10
C MET A 248 5.08 -15.69 4.21
N TYR A 249 3.79 -15.35 4.36
CA TYR A 249 2.92 -15.97 5.35
C TYR A 249 2.77 -17.49 5.11
N GLU A 250 2.56 -17.88 3.87
CA GLU A 250 2.44 -19.29 3.48
C GLU A 250 3.72 -20.07 3.79
N GLN A 251 4.88 -19.54 3.41
CA GLN A 251 6.15 -20.20 3.69
C GLN A 251 6.44 -20.31 5.19
N ALA A 252 6.22 -19.21 5.93
CA ALA A 252 6.52 -19.18 7.36
C ALA A 252 5.57 -20.05 8.19
N PHE A 253 4.26 -19.95 7.96
CA PHE A 253 3.25 -20.51 8.85
C PHE A 253 2.52 -21.72 8.31
N GLN A 254 2.25 -21.83 7.01
CA GLN A 254 1.61 -23.01 6.44
C GLN A 254 2.63 -24.11 6.13
N ASN A 255 3.76 -23.73 5.54
CA ASN A 255 4.85 -24.65 5.21
C ASN A 255 5.85 -24.82 6.37
N SER A 256 5.61 -24.15 7.51
CA SER A 256 6.46 -24.21 8.71
C SER A 256 7.92 -23.77 8.52
N MET A 257 8.28 -23.14 7.41
CA MET A 257 9.64 -22.70 7.07
C MET A 257 9.86 -21.25 7.54
N ILE A 258 10.00 -21.03 8.85
CA ILE A 258 10.13 -19.68 9.44
C ILE A 258 11.36 -18.97 8.92
N GLY A 259 12.52 -19.63 8.86
CA GLY A 259 13.75 -19.03 8.35
C GLY A 259 13.60 -18.50 6.92
N TYR A 260 13.00 -19.30 6.03
CA TYR A 260 12.75 -18.90 4.65
C TYR A 260 11.70 -17.79 4.54
N GLY A 261 10.56 -17.92 5.23
CA GLY A 261 9.53 -16.87 5.24
C GLY A 261 10.06 -15.54 5.78
N THR A 262 10.92 -15.57 6.82
CA THR A 262 11.56 -14.37 7.36
C THR A 262 12.58 -13.75 6.38
N ALA A 263 13.31 -14.56 5.63
CA ALA A 263 14.19 -14.07 4.56
C ALA A 263 13.39 -13.34 3.46
N VAL A 264 12.23 -13.88 3.07
CA VAL A 264 11.29 -13.21 2.14
C VAL A 264 10.78 -11.88 2.72
N ALA A 265 10.46 -11.84 4.03
CA ALA A 265 10.06 -10.59 4.70
C ALA A 265 11.16 -9.52 4.64
N LEU A 266 12.43 -9.91 4.84
CA LEU A 266 13.57 -8.98 4.71
C LEU A 266 13.73 -8.48 3.26
N LEU A 267 13.52 -9.34 2.26
CA LEU A 267 13.54 -8.91 0.85
C LEU A 267 12.41 -7.91 0.56
N LEU A 268 11.22 -8.12 1.10
CA LEU A 268 10.11 -7.16 0.99
C LEU A 268 10.46 -5.83 1.68
N LEU A 269 11.07 -5.87 2.87
CA LEU A 269 11.54 -4.67 3.58
C LEU A 269 12.59 -3.91 2.76
N LEU A 270 13.51 -4.60 2.11
CA LEU A 270 14.50 -3.99 1.20
C LEU A 270 13.83 -3.31 0.01
N VAL A 271 12.84 -3.95 -0.60
CA VAL A 271 12.04 -3.34 -1.68
C VAL A 271 11.34 -2.07 -1.21
N GLY A 272 10.65 -2.10 -0.07
CA GLY A 272 10.00 -0.92 0.52
C GLY A 272 11.00 0.20 0.84
N SER A 273 12.17 -0.14 1.39
CA SER A 273 13.25 0.80 1.68
C SER A 273 13.80 1.45 0.41
N LEU A 274 13.96 0.66 -0.66
CA LEU A 274 14.43 1.16 -1.95
C LEU A 274 13.42 2.18 -2.52
N PHE A 275 12.12 1.85 -2.53
CA PHE A 275 11.08 2.80 -2.93
C PHE A 275 11.14 4.08 -2.10
N SER A 276 11.25 3.98 -0.77
CA SER A 276 11.35 5.15 0.11
C SER A 276 12.53 6.04 -0.25
N VAL A 277 13.72 5.45 -0.48
CA VAL A 277 14.93 6.21 -0.86
C VAL A 277 14.75 6.88 -2.22
N VAL A 278 14.16 6.18 -3.21
CA VAL A 278 13.89 6.74 -4.54
C VAL A 278 12.95 7.94 -4.42
N TYR A 279 11.82 7.79 -3.72
CA TYR A 279 10.87 8.91 -3.52
C TYR A 279 11.50 10.09 -2.78
N LEU A 280 12.26 9.84 -1.70
CA LEU A 280 12.93 10.90 -0.96
C LEU A 280 13.96 11.65 -1.83
N ARG A 281 14.68 10.96 -2.71
CA ARG A 281 15.61 11.60 -3.64
C ARG A 281 14.88 12.44 -4.67
N LEU A 282 13.81 11.92 -5.27
CA LEU A 282 12.99 12.66 -6.23
C LEU A 282 12.38 13.93 -5.60
N LEU A 283 11.91 13.85 -4.36
CA LEU A 283 11.36 15.00 -3.63
C LEU A 283 12.41 16.02 -3.19
N ARG A 284 13.67 15.61 -2.94
CA ARG A 284 14.75 16.50 -2.55
C ARG A 284 15.36 17.31 -3.72
N THR A 285 15.32 16.76 -4.93
CA THR A 285 15.92 17.42 -6.12
C THR A 285 15.11 18.67 -6.56
N GLU A 286 14.01 18.94 -5.87
CA GLU A 286 13.07 20.03 -6.20
C GLU A 286 13.07 21.18 -5.17
N VAL A 287 14.06 21.23 -4.27
CA VAL A 287 14.37 22.33 -3.38
C VAL A 287 15.62 23.05 -3.88
#